data_9332dc80a6c225955d48c31698d18e01
#
_entry.id   9332dc80a6c225955d48c31698d18e01
#
_cell.length_a   1.000
_cell.length_b   1.000
_cell.length_c   1.000
_cell.angle_alpha   90.00
_cell.angle_beta   90.00
_cell.angle_gamma   90.00
#
_symmetry.space_group_name_H-M   'P 1'
#
loop_
_entity.id
_entity.type
_entity.pdbx_description
1 polymer ?
#
loop_
_entity_poly.entity_id
_entity_poly.type
_entity_poly.pdbx_seq_one_letter_code
_entity_poly.pdbx_strand_id
1 'polypeptide(L)'
;NPSWPLDRAVLEQAGDFLTEAKPAYEEVGYEVQTVRLATIPFPLLLPKGFETDEAVAFAQALEAEGTARGFDYISVGPALPEEPSSYAVISDMLAATENIFASGVISSPQAGISLPAARACAEIITQLSPLDENGFANLYFAALANVPAGAPFFPAAYHRGDTPAFALAIESADLAVENFTKAESLAEARQNLTNALEEHGRRLTKVVEKLKLTFGGIDFSLAPFPQESLSLGTAFERLGVPAVGLHGSLAAAALITEIIDRADFPRTGFCGLMLPVLEDATLAARAAEGTLTVKDLLLYSAVCGTGLDTLPLPGETTSEQIAPLLLDLAALAQRLNKPLTARLMPIPGKEAGEATDFDFAFFANSRVLALNSQPLRDPLAGDETLMLETIKR
;
A
#
# COMPACT_ATOMS: atom_id res chain seq x y z
N ASN A 1 17.30 -9.84 -10.79
CA ASN A 1 17.20 -8.40 -10.53
C ASN A 1 18.04 -7.64 -11.54
N PRO A 2 17.56 -6.52 -12.08
CA PRO A 2 18.38 -5.66 -12.93
C PRO A 2 19.47 -5.04 -12.07
N SER A 3 20.74 -5.41 -12.32
CA SER A 3 21.89 -4.75 -11.70
C SER A 3 22.12 -3.36 -12.33
N TRP A 4 22.92 -2.51 -11.68
CA TRP A 4 23.34 -1.25 -12.31
C TRP A 4 24.78 -1.36 -12.80
N PRO A 5 25.06 -1.07 -14.09
CA PRO A 5 24.13 -0.76 -15.19
C PRO A 5 23.10 -1.85 -15.46
N LEU A 6 21.90 -1.47 -15.97
CA LEU A 6 20.74 -2.36 -16.09
C LEU A 6 21.03 -3.63 -16.93
N ASP A 7 20.74 -4.79 -16.37
CA ASP A 7 20.67 -6.04 -17.11
C ASP A 7 19.33 -6.14 -17.87
N ARG A 8 19.38 -5.81 -19.15
CA ARG A 8 18.20 -5.81 -20.03
C ARG A 8 17.62 -7.22 -20.23
N ALA A 9 18.42 -8.27 -20.15
CA ALA A 9 17.93 -9.64 -20.37
C ALA A 9 16.92 -10.06 -19.27
N VAL A 10 17.12 -9.61 -18.04
CA VAL A 10 16.16 -9.85 -16.95
C VAL A 10 14.83 -9.15 -17.21
N LEU A 11 14.87 -7.93 -17.72
CA LEU A 11 13.66 -7.16 -18.06
C LEU A 11 12.93 -7.73 -19.28
N GLU A 12 13.66 -8.24 -20.28
CA GLU A 12 13.09 -8.97 -21.42
C GLU A 12 12.35 -10.22 -20.96
N GLN A 13 12.97 -11.05 -20.11
CA GLN A 13 12.33 -12.24 -19.56
C GLN A 13 11.04 -11.90 -18.81
N ALA A 14 11.04 -10.82 -18.04
CA ALA A 14 9.85 -10.37 -17.32
C ALA A 14 8.75 -9.86 -18.26
N GLY A 15 9.12 -9.10 -19.31
CA GLY A 15 8.18 -8.66 -20.36
C GLY A 15 7.60 -9.81 -21.16
N ASP A 16 8.42 -10.79 -21.56
CA ASP A 16 7.96 -11.99 -22.26
C ASP A 16 6.92 -12.76 -21.43
N PHE A 17 7.13 -12.86 -20.12
CA PHE A 17 6.16 -13.48 -19.22
C PHE A 17 4.80 -12.78 -19.24
N LEU A 18 4.75 -11.45 -19.31
CA LEU A 18 3.48 -10.71 -19.37
C LEU A 18 2.66 -11.01 -20.62
N THR A 19 3.33 -11.27 -21.74
CA THR A 19 2.63 -11.62 -23.00
C THR A 19 1.91 -12.96 -22.91
N GLU A 20 2.34 -13.85 -22.02
CA GLU A 20 1.69 -15.13 -21.73
C GLU A 20 0.66 -14.98 -20.59
N ALA A 21 1.02 -14.27 -19.52
CA ALA A 21 0.25 -14.23 -18.28
C ALA A 21 -1.02 -13.39 -18.39
N LYS A 22 -0.93 -12.16 -18.94
CA LYS A 22 -2.09 -11.27 -19.05
C LYS A 22 -3.26 -11.90 -19.82
N PRO A 23 -3.08 -12.39 -21.05
CA PRO A 23 -4.16 -13.05 -21.79
C PRO A 23 -4.71 -14.29 -21.07
N ALA A 24 -3.85 -15.05 -20.37
CA ALA A 24 -4.29 -16.27 -19.68
C ALA A 24 -5.29 -15.97 -18.53
N TYR A 25 -5.17 -14.83 -17.84
CA TYR A 25 -6.14 -14.38 -16.85
C TYR A 25 -7.39 -13.77 -17.51
N GLU A 26 -7.24 -13.01 -18.57
CA GLU A 26 -8.35 -12.43 -19.33
C GLU A 26 -9.25 -13.50 -19.98
N GLU A 27 -8.68 -14.59 -20.50
CA GLU A 27 -9.42 -15.74 -21.06
C GLU A 27 -10.35 -16.43 -20.06
N VAL A 28 -10.03 -16.39 -18.76
CA VAL A 28 -10.88 -16.96 -17.70
C VAL A 28 -11.79 -15.92 -17.04
N GLY A 29 -11.87 -14.73 -17.64
CA GLY A 29 -12.84 -13.68 -17.27
C GLY A 29 -12.40 -12.74 -16.16
N TYR A 30 -11.09 -12.58 -15.92
CA TYR A 30 -10.54 -11.55 -15.07
C TYR A 30 -10.02 -10.40 -15.91
N GLU A 31 -10.34 -9.17 -15.53
CA GLU A 31 -9.72 -7.99 -16.09
C GLU A 31 -8.33 -7.81 -15.45
N VAL A 32 -7.30 -7.65 -16.28
CA VAL A 32 -5.97 -7.28 -15.82
C VAL A 32 -5.80 -5.77 -16.00
N GLN A 33 -6.09 -5.04 -14.95
CA GLN A 33 -6.10 -3.58 -14.94
C GLN A 33 -4.71 -2.99 -15.23
N THR A 34 -3.67 -3.51 -14.53
CA THR A 34 -2.28 -3.07 -14.69
C THR A 34 -1.30 -4.22 -14.54
N VAL A 35 -0.17 -4.11 -15.24
CA VAL A 35 0.97 -5.00 -15.06
C VAL A 35 2.15 -4.24 -14.49
N ARG A 36 2.74 -4.78 -13.42
CA ARG A 36 3.67 -4.04 -12.57
C ARG A 36 4.98 -4.81 -12.39
N LEU A 37 6.10 -4.09 -12.33
CA LEU A 37 7.42 -4.64 -12.05
C LEU A 37 7.89 -4.17 -10.67
N ALA A 38 8.40 -5.07 -9.84
CA ALA A 38 9.04 -4.72 -8.57
C ALA A 38 10.44 -5.31 -8.48
N THR A 39 11.42 -4.47 -8.12
CA THR A 39 12.79 -4.90 -7.90
C THR A 39 13.06 -5.23 -6.43
N ILE A 40 14.24 -5.76 -6.10
CA ILE A 40 14.74 -5.74 -4.73
C ILE A 40 14.97 -4.28 -4.30
N PRO A 41 15.16 -4.01 -2.99
CA PRO A 41 15.46 -2.65 -2.52
C PRO A 41 16.57 -2.00 -3.36
N PHE A 42 16.29 -0.82 -3.94
CA PHE A 42 17.19 -0.16 -4.89
C PHE A 42 18.62 0.12 -4.34
N PRO A 43 18.82 0.36 -3.02
CA PRO A 43 20.18 0.54 -2.49
C PRO A 43 21.07 -0.69 -2.66
N LEU A 44 20.47 -1.87 -2.85
CA LEU A 44 21.19 -3.11 -3.10
C LEU A 44 21.54 -3.32 -4.58
N LEU A 45 20.99 -2.51 -5.47
CA LEU A 45 21.24 -2.54 -6.92
C LEU A 45 22.27 -1.51 -7.34
N LEU A 46 22.42 -0.44 -6.57
CA LEU A 46 23.35 0.66 -6.81
C LEU A 46 24.74 0.39 -6.17
N PRO A 47 25.80 1.05 -6.66
CA PRO A 47 27.11 0.99 -6.03
C PRO A 47 27.03 1.52 -4.58
N LYS A 48 27.87 1.01 -3.69
CA LYS A 48 27.98 1.58 -2.34
C LYS A 48 28.38 3.04 -2.36
N GLY A 49 27.65 3.87 -1.62
CA GLY A 49 27.87 5.31 -1.57
C GLY A 49 27.44 6.04 -2.84
N PHE A 50 26.45 5.50 -3.54
CA PHE A 50 25.85 6.16 -4.70
C PHE A 50 25.34 7.57 -4.36
N GLU A 51 25.45 8.45 -5.33
CA GLU A 51 24.97 9.83 -5.25
C GLU A 51 23.58 9.97 -5.88
N THR A 52 22.93 11.11 -5.65
CA THR A 52 21.57 11.37 -6.16
C THR A 52 21.46 11.19 -7.67
N ASP A 53 22.43 11.71 -8.43
CA ASP A 53 22.43 11.61 -9.90
C ASP A 53 22.44 10.15 -10.38
N GLU A 54 23.14 9.25 -9.68
CA GLU A 54 23.16 7.82 -10.02
C GLU A 54 21.81 7.14 -9.72
N ALA A 55 21.17 7.50 -8.60
CA ALA A 55 19.86 6.98 -8.24
C ALA A 55 18.79 7.46 -9.23
N VAL A 56 18.82 8.72 -9.61
CA VAL A 56 17.92 9.28 -10.64
C VAL A 56 18.15 8.62 -12.00
N ALA A 57 19.40 8.48 -12.43
CA ALA A 57 19.74 7.82 -13.70
C ALA A 57 19.28 6.35 -13.71
N PHE A 58 19.40 5.64 -12.58
CA PHE A 58 18.89 4.27 -12.43
C PHE A 58 17.36 4.23 -12.58
N ALA A 59 16.63 5.11 -11.87
CA ALA A 59 15.17 5.14 -11.92
C ALA A 59 14.66 5.44 -13.34
N GLN A 60 15.22 6.45 -14.01
CA GLN A 60 14.87 6.82 -15.39
C GLN A 60 15.17 5.68 -16.39
N ALA A 61 16.32 5.04 -16.27
CA ALA A 61 16.68 3.94 -17.14
C ALA A 61 15.75 2.72 -16.93
N LEU A 62 15.41 2.41 -15.66
CA LEU A 62 14.49 1.34 -15.32
C LEU A 62 13.08 1.61 -15.83
N GLU A 63 12.60 2.85 -15.69
CA GLU A 63 11.32 3.30 -16.23
C GLU A 63 11.25 3.14 -17.75
N ALA A 64 12.23 3.68 -18.46
CA ALA A 64 12.28 3.61 -19.92
C ALA A 64 12.30 2.16 -20.44
N GLU A 65 13.13 1.29 -19.85
CA GLU A 65 13.25 -0.10 -20.24
C GLU A 65 12.00 -0.92 -19.85
N GLY A 66 11.39 -0.65 -18.68
CA GLY A 66 10.18 -1.34 -18.23
C GLY A 66 8.95 -0.95 -19.05
N THR A 67 8.73 0.35 -19.26
CA THR A 67 7.62 0.86 -20.09
C THR A 67 7.71 0.32 -21.54
N ALA A 68 8.92 0.27 -22.10
CA ALA A 68 9.14 -0.32 -23.43
C ALA A 68 8.77 -1.81 -23.52
N ARG A 69 8.64 -2.51 -22.39
CA ARG A 69 8.23 -3.93 -22.27
C ARG A 69 6.81 -4.12 -21.78
N GLY A 70 6.03 -3.03 -21.69
CA GLY A 70 4.62 -3.08 -21.38
C GLY A 70 4.29 -3.08 -19.87
N PHE A 71 5.24 -2.74 -18.98
CA PHE A 71 4.92 -2.47 -17.59
C PHE A 71 4.28 -1.09 -17.43
N ASP A 72 3.13 -1.05 -16.77
CA ASP A 72 2.42 0.20 -16.49
C ASP A 72 3.08 0.97 -15.33
N TYR A 73 3.51 0.24 -14.29
CA TYR A 73 4.12 0.80 -13.08
C TYR A 73 5.33 -0.02 -12.63
N ILE A 74 6.31 0.67 -12.03
CA ILE A 74 7.57 0.04 -11.62
C ILE A 74 7.92 0.49 -10.19
N SER A 75 8.11 -0.46 -9.27
CA SER A 75 8.64 -0.19 -7.94
C SER A 75 10.14 -0.48 -7.90
N VAL A 76 10.93 0.51 -7.50
CA VAL A 76 12.37 0.35 -7.24
C VAL A 76 12.64 -0.31 -5.87
N GLY A 77 11.57 -0.65 -5.13
CA GLY A 77 11.67 -1.15 -3.77
C GLY A 77 12.01 -0.06 -2.74
N PRO A 78 12.20 -0.45 -1.48
CA PRO A 78 12.36 0.50 -0.38
C PRO A 78 13.78 1.02 -0.18
N ALA A 79 13.87 2.25 0.37
CA ALA A 79 15.02 2.69 1.14
C ALA A 79 15.15 1.86 2.44
N LEU A 80 16.37 1.67 2.91
CA LEU A 80 16.67 0.77 4.03
C LEU A 80 17.31 1.54 5.20
N PRO A 81 16.93 1.26 6.47
CA PRO A 81 17.55 1.90 7.64
C PRO A 81 19.06 1.69 7.76
N GLU A 82 19.56 0.58 7.18
CA GLU A 82 21.00 0.24 7.15
C GLU A 82 21.78 1.11 6.14
N GLU A 83 21.09 1.76 5.20
CA GLU A 83 21.64 2.66 4.19
C GLU A 83 20.88 4.02 4.27
N PRO A 84 21.12 4.85 5.31
CA PRO A 84 20.32 6.06 5.57
C PRO A 84 20.30 7.06 4.41
N SER A 85 21.39 7.13 3.61
CA SER A 85 21.46 7.97 2.41
C SER A 85 20.42 7.60 1.35
N SER A 86 19.89 6.37 1.37
CA SER A 86 18.89 5.91 0.41
C SER A 86 17.55 6.66 0.53
N TYR A 87 17.20 7.18 1.70
CA TYR A 87 15.98 7.99 1.86
C TYR A 87 16.10 9.35 1.17
N ALA A 88 17.27 9.96 1.23
CA ALA A 88 17.48 11.32 0.73
C ALA A 88 17.29 11.47 -0.79
N VAL A 89 17.43 10.38 -1.56
CA VAL A 89 17.35 10.42 -3.03
C VAL A 89 15.95 10.12 -3.59
N ILE A 90 15.00 9.67 -2.75
CA ILE A 90 13.67 9.22 -3.22
C ILE A 90 12.90 10.37 -3.88
N SER A 91 12.88 11.54 -3.26
CA SER A 91 12.14 12.68 -3.80
C SER A 91 12.63 13.09 -5.18
N ASP A 92 13.96 13.06 -5.39
CA ASP A 92 14.57 13.40 -6.69
C ASP A 92 14.28 12.30 -7.74
N MET A 93 14.31 11.03 -7.35
CA MET A 93 13.93 9.93 -8.26
C MET A 93 12.47 10.05 -8.71
N LEU A 94 11.54 10.31 -7.79
CA LEU A 94 10.12 10.44 -8.11
C LEU A 94 9.81 11.72 -8.89
N ALA A 95 10.53 12.83 -8.62
CA ALA A 95 10.41 14.07 -9.40
C ALA A 95 10.91 13.93 -10.86
N ALA A 96 11.79 12.97 -11.12
CA ALA A 96 12.43 12.77 -12.43
C ALA A 96 11.77 11.67 -13.29
N THR A 97 10.68 11.05 -12.81
CA THR A 97 10.00 9.89 -13.43
C THR A 97 8.48 10.02 -13.32
N GLU A 98 7.73 9.29 -14.15
CA GLU A 98 6.25 9.33 -14.20
C GLU A 98 5.60 8.06 -13.61
N ASN A 99 6.24 6.89 -13.75
CA ASN A 99 5.68 5.58 -13.42
C ASN A 99 6.48 4.81 -12.37
N ILE A 100 7.46 5.46 -11.75
CA ILE A 100 8.28 4.87 -10.68
C ILE A 100 7.57 5.05 -9.34
N PHE A 101 7.53 3.97 -8.58
CA PHE A 101 7.11 3.91 -7.19
C PHE A 101 8.29 3.58 -6.29
N ALA A 102 8.35 4.19 -5.14
CA ALA A 102 9.34 3.93 -4.12
C ALA A 102 8.70 3.83 -2.73
N SER A 103 9.43 3.30 -1.79
CA SER A 103 8.99 3.22 -0.40
C SER A 103 10.16 3.35 0.57
N GLY A 104 9.90 3.49 1.86
CA GLY A 104 10.91 3.54 2.90
C GLY A 104 10.57 2.61 4.06
N VAL A 105 11.48 1.72 4.45
CA VAL A 105 11.30 0.85 5.61
C VAL A 105 11.50 1.66 6.89
N ILE A 106 10.46 1.74 7.74
CA ILE A 106 10.55 2.38 9.05
C ILE A 106 10.64 1.38 10.20
N SER A 107 10.21 0.12 9.98
CA SER A 107 10.39 -0.96 10.94
C SER A 107 10.43 -2.33 10.29
N SER A 108 11.09 -3.28 10.95
CA SER A 108 11.02 -4.70 10.64
C SER A 108 10.91 -5.53 11.92
N PRO A 109 10.34 -6.76 11.86
CA PRO A 109 10.19 -7.60 13.05
C PRO A 109 11.51 -7.90 13.78
N GLN A 110 12.62 -7.90 13.06
CA GLN A 110 13.95 -8.23 13.58
C GLN A 110 14.72 -7.01 14.09
N ALA A 111 14.62 -5.88 13.37
CA ALA A 111 15.38 -4.67 13.66
C ALA A 111 14.64 -3.68 14.58
N GLY A 112 13.31 -3.82 14.75
CA GLY A 112 12.51 -2.85 15.48
C GLY A 112 12.14 -1.62 14.64
N ILE A 113 11.82 -0.52 15.29
CA ILE A 113 11.41 0.74 14.67
C ILE A 113 12.61 1.69 14.62
N SER A 114 13.02 2.11 13.45
CA SER A 114 14.05 3.14 13.26
C SER A 114 13.43 4.53 13.39
N LEU A 115 13.70 5.25 14.47
CA LEU A 115 13.24 6.62 14.66
C LEU A 115 13.77 7.56 13.55
N PRO A 116 15.06 7.47 13.15
CA PRO A 116 15.55 8.25 12.00
C PRO A 116 14.83 7.94 10.68
N ALA A 117 14.57 6.65 10.38
CA ALA A 117 13.88 6.28 9.16
C ALA A 117 12.42 6.77 9.12
N ALA A 118 11.73 6.77 10.26
CA ALA A 118 10.37 7.33 10.35
C ALA A 118 10.36 8.84 10.06
N ARG A 119 11.37 9.59 10.57
CA ARG A 119 11.55 11.02 10.24
C ARG A 119 11.90 11.23 8.77
N ALA A 120 12.83 10.44 8.23
CA ALA A 120 13.20 10.54 6.82
C ALA A 120 12.00 10.27 5.90
N CYS A 121 11.16 9.27 6.18
CA CYS A 121 9.91 9.06 5.44
C CYS A 121 8.94 10.25 5.57
N ALA A 122 8.83 10.87 6.74
CA ALA A 122 8.01 12.05 6.94
C ALA A 122 8.54 13.26 6.13
N GLU A 123 9.87 13.43 6.05
CA GLU A 123 10.52 14.43 5.21
C GLU A 123 10.23 14.19 3.72
N ILE A 124 10.34 12.95 3.23
CA ILE A 124 10.00 12.58 1.85
C ILE A 124 8.56 12.97 1.53
N ILE A 125 7.59 12.63 2.40
CA ILE A 125 6.17 12.94 2.21
C ILE A 125 5.97 14.46 2.06
N THR A 126 6.64 15.28 2.88
CA THR A 126 6.54 16.73 2.77
C THR A 126 7.26 17.31 1.57
N GLN A 127 8.36 16.69 1.11
CA GLN A 127 9.09 17.09 -0.09
C GLN A 127 8.33 16.77 -1.39
N LEU A 128 7.58 15.65 -1.40
CA LEU A 128 6.76 15.26 -2.55
C LEU A 128 5.51 16.12 -2.71
N SER A 129 4.95 16.64 -1.62
CA SER A 129 3.72 17.42 -1.63
C SER A 129 3.72 18.58 -2.64
N PRO A 130 4.75 19.45 -2.72
CA PRO A 130 4.76 20.59 -3.63
C PRO A 130 5.18 20.27 -5.09
N LEU A 131 5.44 19.00 -5.43
CA LEU A 131 5.85 18.63 -6.80
C LEU A 131 4.72 18.79 -7.83
N ASP A 132 3.47 18.76 -7.36
CA ASP A 132 2.29 19.06 -8.14
C ASP A 132 1.24 19.85 -7.33
N GLU A 133 0.20 20.36 -8.00
CA GLU A 133 -0.79 21.25 -7.39
C GLU A 133 -1.64 20.57 -6.29
N ASN A 134 -1.81 19.25 -6.35
CA ASN A 134 -2.68 18.48 -5.45
C ASN A 134 -1.92 17.56 -4.51
N GLY A 135 -0.59 17.63 -4.44
CA GLY A 135 0.22 16.69 -3.67
C GLY A 135 0.18 15.26 -4.21
N PHE A 136 -0.15 15.10 -5.50
CA PHE A 136 -0.38 13.81 -6.14
C PHE A 136 0.88 12.95 -6.18
N ALA A 137 2.09 13.54 -6.20
CA ALA A 137 3.36 12.81 -6.15
C ALA A 137 3.46 11.85 -4.95
N ASN A 138 2.74 12.13 -3.86
CA ASN A 138 2.65 11.22 -2.72
C ASN A 138 1.91 9.90 -3.00
N LEU A 139 1.20 9.78 -4.13
CA LEU A 139 0.64 8.49 -4.60
C LEU A 139 1.74 7.45 -4.82
N TYR A 140 2.93 7.89 -5.23
CA TYR A 140 4.06 7.06 -5.62
C TYR A 140 4.96 6.64 -4.45
N PHE A 141 4.66 7.07 -3.22
CA PHE A 141 5.47 6.79 -2.04
C PHE A 141 4.67 6.23 -0.85
N ALA A 142 5.24 5.26 -0.13
CA ALA A 142 4.72 4.81 1.17
C ALA A 142 5.83 4.49 2.17
N ALA A 143 5.57 4.78 3.45
CA ALA A 143 6.36 4.26 4.56
C ALA A 143 5.92 2.82 4.90
N LEU A 144 6.88 1.92 5.13
CA LEU A 144 6.65 0.50 5.35
C LEU A 144 7.00 0.08 6.79
N ALA A 145 6.02 -0.48 7.48
CA ALA A 145 6.21 -1.08 8.79
C ALA A 145 5.96 -2.59 8.72
N ASN A 146 7.00 -3.41 8.92
CA ASN A 146 6.97 -4.88 8.89
C ASN A 146 6.46 -5.49 7.57
N VAL A 147 6.45 -4.76 6.48
CA VAL A 147 5.98 -5.28 5.18
C VAL A 147 6.99 -6.26 4.62
N PRO A 148 6.59 -7.51 4.30
CA PRO A 148 7.47 -8.50 3.71
C PRO A 148 7.69 -8.25 2.21
N ALA A 149 8.81 -8.74 1.70
CA ALA A 149 9.01 -8.86 0.25
C ALA A 149 7.95 -9.78 -0.38
N GLY A 150 7.57 -9.51 -1.62
CA GLY A 150 6.56 -10.27 -2.36
C GLY A 150 5.13 -9.76 -2.18
N ALA A 151 4.90 -8.71 -1.39
CA ALA A 151 3.63 -8.01 -1.38
C ALA A 151 3.39 -7.34 -2.75
N PRO A 152 2.23 -7.56 -3.42
CA PRO A 152 2.05 -7.12 -4.79
C PRO A 152 1.45 -5.70 -4.92
N PHE A 153 0.93 -5.12 -3.84
CA PHE A 153 0.34 -3.77 -3.88
C PHE A 153 1.41 -2.68 -3.85
N PHE A 154 1.30 -1.72 -4.75
CA PHE A 154 2.17 -0.54 -4.84
C PHE A 154 1.65 0.61 -3.96
N PRO A 155 2.55 1.43 -3.40
CA PRO A 155 4.03 1.49 -3.49
C PRO A 155 4.77 0.47 -2.63
N ALA A 156 4.10 -0.39 -1.88
CA ALA A 156 4.71 -1.29 -0.89
C ALA A 156 5.44 -2.50 -1.52
N ALA A 157 5.23 -2.75 -2.80
CA ALA A 157 5.75 -3.92 -3.48
C ALA A 157 7.27 -3.87 -3.66
N TYR A 158 7.95 -4.94 -3.26
CA TYR A 158 9.35 -5.18 -3.59
C TYR A 158 9.66 -6.67 -3.61
N HIS A 159 10.72 -7.02 -4.34
CA HIS A 159 11.17 -8.39 -4.52
C HIS A 159 12.27 -8.77 -3.51
N ARG A 160 12.52 -10.07 -3.39
CA ARG A 160 13.61 -10.64 -2.60
C ARG A 160 14.24 -11.84 -3.29
N GLY A 161 15.57 -11.88 -3.32
CA GLY A 161 16.33 -12.98 -3.93
C GLY A 161 16.51 -12.80 -5.43
N ASP A 162 17.06 -13.84 -6.09
CA ASP A 162 17.51 -13.80 -7.48
C ASP A 162 16.58 -14.52 -8.46
N THR A 163 15.58 -15.24 -7.96
CA THR A 163 14.64 -15.99 -8.80
C THR A 163 13.42 -15.13 -9.12
N PRO A 164 13.12 -14.88 -10.42
CA PRO A 164 11.91 -14.18 -10.79
C PRO A 164 10.64 -14.87 -10.28
N ALA A 165 9.70 -14.09 -9.78
CA ALA A 165 8.42 -14.56 -9.29
C ALA A 165 7.32 -13.54 -9.66
N PHE A 166 6.06 -13.97 -9.63
CA PHE A 166 4.92 -13.08 -9.79
C PHE A 166 3.88 -13.34 -8.70
N ALA A 167 3.10 -12.32 -8.41
CA ALA A 167 2.00 -12.38 -7.45
C ALA A 167 0.80 -11.59 -8.00
N LEU A 168 -0.38 -11.84 -7.44
CA LEU A 168 -1.62 -11.19 -7.83
C LEU A 168 -2.10 -10.26 -6.71
N ALA A 169 -2.37 -9.00 -7.05
CA ALA A 169 -3.09 -8.04 -6.23
C ALA A 169 -4.53 -7.95 -6.76
N ILE A 170 -5.51 -8.22 -5.93
CA ILE A 170 -6.91 -8.34 -6.37
C ILE A 170 -7.75 -7.19 -5.79
N GLU A 171 -8.36 -6.40 -6.67
CA GLU A 171 -9.49 -5.54 -6.31
C GLU A 171 -10.72 -6.44 -6.16
N SER A 172 -11.35 -6.44 -5.00
CA SER A 172 -12.42 -7.38 -4.68
C SER A 172 -13.35 -6.90 -3.57
N ALA A 173 -13.46 -5.60 -3.36
CA ALA A 173 -14.43 -5.05 -2.40
C ALA A 173 -15.88 -5.34 -2.82
N ASP A 174 -16.15 -5.49 -4.14
CA ASP A 174 -17.43 -5.93 -4.69
C ASP A 174 -17.87 -7.28 -4.11
N LEU A 175 -16.97 -8.24 -3.93
CA LEU A 175 -17.31 -9.54 -3.31
C LEU A 175 -17.89 -9.34 -1.91
N ALA A 176 -17.30 -8.45 -1.11
CA ALA A 176 -17.79 -8.15 0.22
C ALA A 176 -19.16 -7.45 0.16
N VAL A 177 -19.31 -6.42 -0.68
CA VAL A 177 -20.57 -5.69 -0.86
C VAL A 177 -21.70 -6.64 -1.28
N GLU A 178 -21.46 -7.47 -2.29
CA GLU A 178 -22.46 -8.39 -2.83
C GLU A 178 -22.88 -9.44 -1.80
N ASN A 179 -21.92 -10.09 -1.15
CA ASN A 179 -22.20 -11.18 -0.21
C ASN A 179 -22.85 -10.67 1.08
N PHE A 180 -22.47 -9.48 1.57
CA PHE A 180 -23.11 -8.90 2.76
C PHE A 180 -24.51 -8.35 2.47
N THR A 181 -24.75 -7.83 1.25
CA THR A 181 -26.09 -7.39 0.84
C THR A 181 -27.09 -8.56 0.80
N LYS A 182 -26.65 -9.76 0.45
CA LYS A 182 -27.49 -10.95 0.34
C LYS A 182 -27.67 -11.71 1.66
N ALA A 183 -26.80 -11.48 2.63
CA ALA A 183 -26.77 -12.25 3.86
C ALA A 183 -27.89 -11.82 4.84
N GLU A 184 -28.61 -12.78 5.40
CA GLU A 184 -29.62 -12.55 6.44
C GLU A 184 -29.03 -12.70 7.86
N SER A 185 -27.79 -13.15 7.98
CA SER A 185 -27.10 -13.34 9.25
C SER A 185 -25.58 -13.16 9.12
N LEU A 186 -24.90 -12.88 10.24
CA LEU A 186 -23.43 -12.82 10.27
C LEU A 186 -22.78 -14.15 9.91
N ALA A 187 -23.42 -15.28 10.23
CA ALA A 187 -22.92 -16.61 9.87
C ALA A 187 -22.96 -16.81 8.35
N GLU A 188 -24.05 -16.39 7.72
CA GLU A 188 -24.21 -16.43 6.27
C GLU A 188 -23.25 -15.47 5.57
N ALA A 189 -23.12 -14.21 6.03
CA ALA A 189 -22.17 -13.23 5.52
C ALA A 189 -20.74 -13.79 5.52
N ARG A 190 -20.32 -14.39 6.64
CA ARG A 190 -19.02 -15.05 6.78
C ARG A 190 -18.85 -16.16 5.76
N GLN A 191 -19.80 -17.09 5.70
CA GLN A 191 -19.70 -18.26 4.83
C GLN A 191 -19.67 -17.87 3.35
N ASN A 192 -20.54 -16.93 2.95
CA ASN A 192 -20.65 -16.50 1.56
C ASN A 192 -19.36 -15.85 1.07
N LEU A 193 -18.79 -14.90 1.84
CA LEU A 193 -17.54 -14.25 1.45
C LEU A 193 -16.35 -15.23 1.49
N THR A 194 -16.26 -16.11 2.50
CA THR A 194 -15.23 -17.17 2.54
C THR A 194 -15.28 -18.02 1.27
N ASN A 195 -16.46 -18.53 0.92
CA ASN A 195 -16.65 -19.36 -0.28
C ASN A 195 -16.28 -18.62 -1.57
N ALA A 196 -16.63 -17.33 -1.67
CA ALA A 196 -16.30 -16.51 -2.84
C ALA A 196 -14.78 -16.34 -2.98
N LEU A 197 -14.07 -16.00 -1.89
CA LEU A 197 -12.61 -15.87 -1.90
C LEU A 197 -11.91 -17.17 -2.28
N GLU A 198 -12.35 -18.30 -1.74
CA GLU A 198 -11.81 -19.63 -2.06
C GLU A 198 -12.08 -20.03 -3.51
N GLU A 199 -13.27 -19.71 -4.04
CA GLU A 199 -13.60 -19.99 -5.43
C GLU A 199 -12.72 -19.19 -6.39
N HIS A 200 -12.60 -17.87 -6.18
CA HIS A 200 -11.72 -17.02 -6.97
C HIS A 200 -10.26 -17.45 -6.80
N GLY A 201 -9.82 -17.74 -5.58
CA GLY A 201 -8.46 -18.26 -5.32
C GLY A 201 -8.14 -19.53 -6.13
N ARG A 202 -9.05 -20.49 -6.17
CA ARG A 202 -8.90 -21.72 -6.98
C ARG A 202 -8.88 -21.43 -8.48
N ARG A 203 -9.74 -20.55 -8.98
CA ARG A 203 -9.78 -20.18 -10.40
C ARG A 203 -8.49 -19.49 -10.83
N LEU A 204 -8.00 -18.51 -10.04
CA LEU A 204 -6.75 -17.80 -10.28
C LEU A 204 -5.54 -18.75 -10.24
N THR A 205 -5.46 -19.62 -9.22
CA THR A 205 -4.37 -20.60 -9.09
C THR A 205 -4.33 -21.60 -10.25
N LYS A 206 -5.48 -21.95 -10.81
CA LYS A 206 -5.53 -22.86 -11.97
C LYS A 206 -4.85 -22.26 -13.22
N VAL A 207 -4.86 -20.94 -13.37
CA VAL A 207 -4.14 -20.27 -14.48
C VAL A 207 -2.63 -20.42 -14.30
N VAL A 208 -2.15 -20.38 -13.05
CA VAL A 208 -0.72 -20.51 -12.72
C VAL A 208 -0.10 -21.80 -13.26
N GLU A 209 -0.86 -22.91 -13.33
CA GLU A 209 -0.38 -24.18 -13.84
C GLU A 209 0.14 -24.11 -15.28
N LYS A 210 -0.28 -23.08 -16.04
CA LYS A 210 0.13 -22.85 -17.42
C LYS A 210 1.33 -21.89 -17.52
N LEU A 211 1.71 -21.23 -16.45
CA LEU A 211 2.74 -20.19 -16.42
C LEU A 211 4.07 -20.74 -15.90
N LYS A 212 5.19 -20.16 -16.37
CA LYS A 212 6.54 -20.72 -16.13
C LYS A 212 7.30 -20.07 -14.97
N LEU A 213 6.82 -18.93 -14.44
CA LEU A 213 7.47 -18.29 -13.30
C LEU A 213 6.94 -18.81 -11.96
N THR A 214 7.76 -18.67 -10.93
CA THR A 214 7.36 -18.98 -9.57
C THR A 214 6.18 -18.12 -9.15
N PHE A 215 5.11 -18.75 -8.69
CA PHE A 215 3.96 -18.04 -8.14
C PHE A 215 4.17 -17.73 -6.66
N GLY A 216 4.10 -16.44 -6.33
CA GLY A 216 4.28 -15.93 -4.97
C GLY A 216 3.00 -15.99 -4.13
N GLY A 217 1.82 -16.00 -4.77
CA GLY A 217 0.53 -16.01 -4.10
C GLY A 217 -0.42 -14.90 -4.54
N ILE A 218 -1.55 -14.82 -3.85
CA ILE A 218 -2.63 -13.86 -4.08
C ILE A 218 -2.76 -12.97 -2.84
N ASP A 219 -2.89 -11.68 -3.04
CA ASP A 219 -3.26 -10.73 -2.00
C ASP A 219 -4.72 -10.30 -2.20
N PHE A 220 -5.61 -10.87 -1.39
CA PHE A 220 -7.02 -10.48 -1.29
C PHE A 220 -7.20 -9.46 -0.17
N SER A 221 -6.67 -8.24 -0.34
CA SER A 221 -6.88 -7.15 0.63
C SER A 221 -8.20 -6.39 0.41
N LEU A 222 -9.13 -6.97 -0.35
CA LEU A 222 -10.42 -6.39 -0.73
C LEU A 222 -10.29 -4.93 -1.20
N ALA A 223 -9.24 -4.67 -2.02
CA ALA A 223 -8.99 -3.34 -2.53
C ALA A 223 -10.24 -2.80 -3.25
N PRO A 224 -10.65 -1.54 -2.96
CA PRO A 224 -11.82 -0.92 -3.53
C PRO A 224 -11.52 -0.20 -4.84
N PHE A 225 -12.58 0.27 -5.48
CA PHE A 225 -12.59 1.26 -6.55
C PHE A 225 -13.58 2.39 -6.17
N PRO A 226 -13.45 3.63 -6.67
CA PRO A 226 -14.25 4.76 -6.22
C PRO A 226 -15.71 4.75 -6.74
N GLN A 227 -16.40 3.63 -6.52
CA GLN A 227 -17.82 3.42 -6.77
C GLN A 227 -18.45 2.68 -5.58
N GLU A 228 -19.70 3.00 -5.23
CA GLU A 228 -20.36 2.40 -4.06
C GLU A 228 -20.43 0.86 -4.10
N SER A 229 -20.67 0.28 -5.27
CA SER A 229 -20.71 -1.18 -5.44
C SER A 229 -19.36 -1.87 -5.31
N LEU A 230 -18.27 -1.11 -5.38
CA LEU A 230 -16.88 -1.55 -5.32
C LEU A 230 -16.16 -0.95 -4.09
N SER A 231 -16.93 -0.52 -3.06
CA SER A 231 -16.43 0.19 -1.89
C SER A 231 -16.40 -0.73 -0.67
N LEU A 232 -15.27 -0.80 -0.02
CA LEU A 232 -15.13 -1.51 1.25
C LEU A 232 -15.87 -0.79 2.39
N GLY A 233 -15.95 0.55 2.34
CA GLY A 233 -16.80 1.32 3.24
C GLY A 233 -18.27 0.93 3.12
N THR A 234 -18.77 0.75 1.90
CA THR A 234 -20.13 0.21 1.66
C THR A 234 -20.29 -1.19 2.25
N ALA A 235 -19.29 -2.06 2.12
CA ALA A 235 -19.34 -3.40 2.71
C ALA A 235 -19.50 -3.36 4.23
N PHE A 236 -18.84 -2.43 4.94
CA PHE A 236 -19.05 -2.21 6.38
C PHE A 236 -20.51 -1.83 6.69
N GLU A 237 -21.07 -0.91 5.92
CA GLU A 237 -22.44 -0.45 6.10
C GLU A 237 -23.47 -1.56 5.77
N ARG A 238 -23.18 -2.46 4.82
CA ARG A 238 -23.99 -3.68 4.56
C ARG A 238 -23.95 -4.69 5.70
N LEU A 239 -22.88 -4.70 6.52
CA LEU A 239 -22.84 -5.47 7.76
C LEU A 239 -23.66 -4.85 8.91
N GLY A 240 -24.25 -3.68 8.71
CA GLY A 240 -25.10 -3.01 9.67
C GLY A 240 -24.44 -1.88 10.46
N VAL A 241 -23.23 -1.45 10.07
CA VAL A 241 -22.63 -0.21 10.59
C VAL A 241 -23.39 0.96 9.98
N PRO A 242 -23.97 1.89 10.76
CA PRO A 242 -24.79 2.97 10.21
C PRO A 242 -24.00 3.92 9.31
N ALA A 243 -22.74 4.18 9.65
CA ALA A 243 -21.76 4.91 8.84
C ALA A 243 -20.35 4.52 9.30
N VAL A 244 -19.43 4.32 8.36
CA VAL A 244 -18.03 4.04 8.69
C VAL A 244 -17.43 5.21 9.48
N GLY A 245 -16.67 4.89 10.54
CA GLY A 245 -16.16 5.85 11.52
C GLY A 245 -16.95 5.82 12.82
N LEU A 246 -18.23 5.44 12.80
CA LEU A 246 -19.01 5.24 14.02
C LEU A 246 -18.65 3.93 14.73
N HIS A 247 -19.00 3.84 16.02
CA HIS A 247 -18.82 2.61 16.79
C HIS A 247 -19.50 1.41 16.10
N GLY A 248 -18.81 0.30 16.02
CA GLY A 248 -19.18 -0.88 15.23
C GLY A 248 -18.24 -1.10 14.03
N SER A 249 -17.65 -0.03 13.49
CA SER A 249 -16.71 -0.14 12.35
C SER A 249 -15.48 -1.00 12.65
N LEU A 250 -14.90 -0.87 13.85
CA LEU A 250 -13.80 -1.74 14.28
C LEU A 250 -14.20 -3.22 14.31
N ALA A 251 -15.42 -3.52 14.78
CA ALA A 251 -15.93 -4.89 14.80
C ALA A 251 -16.17 -5.42 13.39
N ALA A 252 -16.68 -4.59 12.48
CA ALA A 252 -16.84 -4.95 11.08
C ALA A 252 -15.47 -5.20 10.42
N ALA A 253 -14.47 -4.33 10.62
CA ALA A 253 -13.11 -4.54 10.15
C ALA A 253 -12.52 -5.86 10.64
N ALA A 254 -12.65 -6.16 11.94
CA ALA A 254 -12.17 -7.40 12.52
C ALA A 254 -12.85 -8.64 11.95
N LEU A 255 -14.18 -8.57 11.72
CA LEU A 255 -14.94 -9.66 11.12
C LEU A 255 -14.49 -9.93 9.68
N ILE A 256 -14.36 -8.89 8.86
CA ILE A 256 -13.99 -9.05 7.45
C ILE A 256 -12.56 -9.59 7.34
N THR A 257 -11.62 -9.07 8.14
CA THR A 257 -10.25 -9.59 8.16
C THR A 257 -10.22 -11.06 8.60
N GLU A 258 -11.00 -11.43 9.61
CA GLU A 258 -11.10 -12.82 10.07
C GLU A 258 -11.68 -13.75 8.97
N ILE A 259 -12.60 -13.27 8.14
CA ILE A 259 -13.11 -14.02 6.99
C ILE A 259 -11.99 -14.28 5.97
N ILE A 260 -11.19 -13.23 5.65
CA ILE A 260 -10.04 -13.38 4.76
C ILE A 260 -9.04 -14.39 5.35
N ASP A 261 -8.77 -14.31 6.67
CA ASP A 261 -7.83 -15.20 7.34
C ASP A 261 -8.25 -16.67 7.30
N ARG A 262 -9.55 -16.96 7.25
CA ARG A 262 -10.11 -18.31 7.17
C ARG A 262 -10.10 -18.92 5.78
N ALA A 263 -10.22 -18.10 4.74
CA ALA A 263 -10.32 -18.57 3.37
C ALA A 263 -9.03 -19.29 2.94
N ASP A 264 -9.16 -20.42 2.25
CA ASP A 264 -8.05 -21.24 1.80
C ASP A 264 -7.62 -20.86 0.35
N PHE A 265 -6.50 -20.18 0.24
CA PHE A 265 -5.85 -19.84 -1.02
C PHE A 265 -4.34 -19.57 -0.81
N PRO A 266 -3.49 -19.68 -1.85
CA PRO A 266 -2.08 -19.30 -1.75
C PRO A 266 -1.92 -17.81 -1.43
N ARG A 267 -1.42 -17.47 -0.24
CA ARG A 267 -1.36 -16.10 0.27
C ARG A 267 -0.02 -15.43 0.03
N THR A 268 -0.06 -14.13 -0.20
CA THR A 268 1.10 -13.25 -0.13
C THR A 268 0.67 -11.85 0.33
N GLY A 269 1.63 -10.98 0.62
CA GLY A 269 1.36 -9.57 0.92
C GLY A 269 0.64 -9.35 2.23
N PHE A 270 -0.41 -8.55 2.18
CA PHE A 270 -1.16 -8.10 3.34
C PHE A 270 -2.32 -9.04 3.71
N CYS A 271 -3.11 -9.44 2.73
CA CYS A 271 -4.35 -10.20 2.93
C CYS A 271 -5.19 -9.64 4.08
N GLY A 272 -5.41 -8.34 4.07
CA GLY A 272 -6.14 -7.60 5.10
C GLY A 272 -7.26 -6.76 4.51
N LEU A 273 -7.48 -5.56 5.05
CA LEU A 273 -8.41 -4.59 4.47
C LEU A 273 -7.64 -3.38 3.96
N MET A 274 -7.87 -3.04 2.71
CA MET A 274 -7.35 -1.81 2.13
C MET A 274 -8.40 -0.71 2.31
N LEU A 275 -8.06 0.31 3.09
CA LEU A 275 -8.95 1.42 3.44
C LEU A 275 -8.40 2.75 2.89
N PRO A 276 -8.20 2.89 1.57
CA PRO A 276 -7.71 4.11 0.96
C PRO A 276 -8.82 5.15 0.92
N VAL A 277 -8.64 6.29 1.60
CA VAL A 277 -9.72 7.28 1.74
C VAL A 277 -10.13 7.86 0.40
N LEU A 278 -9.17 8.11 -0.50
CA LEU A 278 -9.47 8.69 -1.81
C LEU A 278 -9.83 7.64 -2.88
N GLU A 279 -9.53 6.35 -2.68
CA GLU A 279 -9.81 5.30 -3.67
C GLU A 279 -11.12 4.54 -3.37
N ASP A 280 -11.88 4.95 -2.34
CA ASP A 280 -13.14 4.32 -1.92
C ASP A 280 -14.24 5.37 -1.78
N ALA A 281 -15.32 5.22 -2.54
CA ALA A 281 -16.40 6.19 -2.59
C ALA A 281 -17.06 6.46 -1.22
N THR A 282 -17.28 5.40 -0.43
CA THR A 282 -17.93 5.54 0.89
C THR A 282 -16.97 6.05 1.94
N LEU A 283 -15.71 5.60 1.96
CA LEU A 283 -14.70 6.15 2.88
C LEU A 283 -14.49 7.65 2.61
N ALA A 284 -14.38 8.05 1.33
CA ALA A 284 -14.29 9.47 0.94
C ALA A 284 -15.49 10.29 1.44
N ALA A 285 -16.71 9.77 1.28
CA ALA A 285 -17.92 10.42 1.75
C ALA A 285 -17.94 10.55 3.29
N ARG A 286 -17.59 9.50 4.02
CA ARG A 286 -17.57 9.50 5.50
C ARG A 286 -16.46 10.39 6.07
N ALA A 287 -15.31 10.45 5.40
CA ALA A 287 -14.27 11.42 5.72
C ALA A 287 -14.75 12.87 5.49
N ALA A 288 -15.45 13.13 4.38
CA ALA A 288 -16.04 14.44 4.07
C ALA A 288 -17.13 14.86 5.06
N GLU A 289 -17.90 13.93 5.60
CA GLU A 289 -18.91 14.14 6.65
C GLU A 289 -18.30 14.33 8.03
N GLY A 290 -17.03 13.93 8.23
CA GLY A 290 -16.32 13.99 9.50
C GLY A 290 -16.63 12.83 10.46
N THR A 291 -17.29 11.77 10.01
CA THR A 291 -17.51 10.54 10.80
C THR A 291 -16.28 9.65 10.81
N LEU A 292 -15.50 9.64 9.73
CA LEU A 292 -14.23 8.90 9.62
C LEU A 292 -13.05 9.84 9.81
N THR A 293 -12.15 9.51 10.74
CA THR A 293 -10.97 10.30 11.08
C THR A 293 -9.67 9.51 10.92
N VAL A 294 -8.52 10.20 10.93
CA VAL A 294 -7.18 9.55 10.93
C VAL A 294 -7.02 8.56 12.09
N LYS A 295 -7.58 8.89 13.28
CA LYS A 295 -7.50 8.01 14.46
C LYS A 295 -8.33 6.75 14.29
N ASP A 296 -9.47 6.82 13.61
CA ASP A 296 -10.30 5.64 13.34
C ASP A 296 -9.56 4.68 12.40
N LEU A 297 -8.96 5.20 11.32
CA LEU A 297 -8.16 4.41 10.37
C LEU A 297 -6.94 3.76 11.06
N LEU A 298 -6.25 4.51 11.93
CA LEU A 298 -5.15 3.95 12.72
C LEU A 298 -5.66 2.86 13.68
N LEU A 299 -6.82 3.05 14.30
CA LEU A 299 -7.44 2.03 15.15
C LEU A 299 -7.83 0.78 14.36
N TYR A 300 -8.39 0.94 13.15
CA TYR A 300 -8.73 -0.21 12.29
C TYR A 300 -7.48 -0.95 11.86
N SER A 301 -6.34 -0.27 11.69
CA SER A 301 -5.04 -0.89 11.41
C SER A 301 -4.60 -1.89 12.49
N ALA A 302 -5.16 -1.85 13.69
CA ALA A 302 -4.92 -2.88 14.71
C ALA A 302 -5.51 -4.24 14.34
N VAL A 303 -6.59 -4.28 13.57
CA VAL A 303 -7.28 -5.52 13.16
C VAL A 303 -7.21 -5.77 11.64
N CYS A 304 -6.99 -4.75 10.81
CA CYS A 304 -6.78 -4.91 9.37
C CYS A 304 -5.29 -5.11 9.02
N GLY A 305 -4.96 -5.39 7.77
CA GLY A 305 -3.60 -5.75 7.35
C GLY A 305 -2.86 -4.70 6.52
N THR A 306 -3.43 -3.50 6.20
CA THR A 306 -2.78 -2.59 5.24
C THR A 306 -2.29 -1.28 5.83
N GLY A 307 -2.97 -0.68 6.79
CA GLY A 307 -2.53 0.57 7.43
C GLY A 307 -3.32 1.80 6.97
N LEU A 308 -2.61 2.92 6.78
CA LEU A 308 -3.13 4.21 6.33
C LEU A 308 -2.89 4.36 4.83
N ASP A 309 -3.92 4.69 4.07
CA ASP A 309 -3.77 4.72 2.62
C ASP A 309 -4.51 5.89 1.97
N THR A 310 -3.88 6.54 1.00
CA THR A 310 -4.33 7.74 0.28
C THR A 310 -5.04 8.76 1.16
N LEU A 311 -4.35 9.13 2.25
CA LEU A 311 -4.91 9.96 3.31
C LEU A 311 -4.69 11.45 3.00
N PRO A 312 -5.73 12.22 2.62
CA PRO A 312 -5.58 13.64 2.34
C PRO A 312 -5.35 14.42 3.64
N LEU A 313 -4.23 15.11 3.74
CA LEU A 313 -3.81 15.90 4.91
C LEU A 313 -3.67 17.39 4.56
N PRO A 314 -3.68 18.31 5.55
CA PRO A 314 -3.42 19.73 5.32
C PRO A 314 -2.04 19.95 4.68
N GLY A 315 -1.96 20.85 3.69
CA GLY A 315 -0.73 21.10 2.94
C GLY A 315 0.42 21.64 3.78
N GLU A 316 0.10 22.37 4.85
CA GLU A 316 1.09 22.93 5.78
C GLU A 316 1.52 21.92 6.86
N THR A 317 1.14 20.63 6.73
CA THR A 317 1.57 19.59 7.67
C THR A 317 3.08 19.38 7.57
N THR A 318 3.79 19.57 8.67
CA THR A 318 5.24 19.43 8.71
C THR A 318 5.68 17.97 8.90
N SER A 319 6.93 17.67 8.55
CA SER A 319 7.51 16.34 8.79
C SER A 319 7.50 15.96 10.27
N GLU A 320 7.71 16.94 11.17
CA GLU A 320 7.65 16.72 12.62
C GLU A 320 6.23 16.38 13.13
N GLN A 321 5.19 16.73 12.36
CA GLN A 321 3.80 16.34 12.64
C GLN A 321 3.43 14.99 12.02
N ILE A 322 4.06 14.60 10.91
CA ILE A 322 3.87 13.32 10.25
C ILE A 322 4.60 12.19 11.00
N ALA A 323 5.83 12.42 11.44
CA ALA A 323 6.66 11.42 12.09
C ALA A 323 5.98 10.71 13.30
N PRO A 324 5.24 11.39 14.19
CA PRO A 324 4.47 10.73 15.26
C PRO A 324 3.43 9.74 14.74
N LEU A 325 2.74 10.06 13.64
CA LEU A 325 1.75 9.15 13.04
C LEU A 325 2.43 7.90 12.47
N LEU A 326 3.57 8.05 11.81
CA LEU A 326 4.37 6.92 11.31
C LEU A 326 4.90 6.05 12.47
N LEU A 327 5.27 6.67 13.59
CA LEU A 327 5.71 5.95 14.79
C LEU A 327 4.56 5.15 15.42
N ASP A 328 3.35 5.72 15.52
CA ASP A 328 2.16 5.01 16.01
C ASP A 328 1.82 3.81 15.12
N LEU A 329 1.87 3.98 13.81
CA LEU A 329 1.68 2.89 12.85
C LEU A 329 2.73 1.77 13.03
N ALA A 330 4.01 2.14 13.14
CA ALA A 330 5.10 1.21 13.34
C ALA A 330 4.98 0.47 14.69
N ALA A 331 4.52 1.15 15.73
CA ALA A 331 4.26 0.55 17.04
C ALA A 331 3.15 -0.51 16.97
N LEU A 332 2.06 -0.24 16.24
CA LEU A 332 1.02 -1.24 15.97
C LEU A 332 1.59 -2.44 15.19
N ALA A 333 2.34 -2.18 14.12
CA ALA A 333 2.96 -3.23 13.31
C ALA A 333 3.87 -4.14 14.15
N GLN A 334 4.73 -3.58 15.00
CA GLN A 334 5.63 -4.33 15.88
C GLN A 334 4.87 -5.12 16.95
N ARG A 335 3.96 -4.46 17.67
CA ARG A 335 3.22 -5.08 18.79
C ARG A 335 2.32 -6.22 18.33
N LEU A 336 1.73 -6.11 17.14
CA LEU A 336 0.80 -7.09 16.57
C LEU A 336 1.46 -8.05 15.58
N ASN A 337 2.74 -7.85 15.27
CA ASN A 337 3.52 -8.61 14.29
C ASN A 337 2.79 -8.72 12.94
N LYS A 338 2.47 -7.57 12.37
CA LYS A 338 1.72 -7.49 11.10
C LYS A 338 2.28 -6.43 10.16
N PRO A 339 2.13 -6.57 8.83
CA PRO A 339 2.54 -5.55 7.89
C PRO A 339 1.55 -4.37 7.90
N LEU A 340 2.07 -3.15 7.91
CA LEU A 340 1.29 -1.92 7.75
C LEU A 340 2.04 -0.93 6.87
N THR A 341 1.31 -0.08 6.14
CA THR A 341 1.87 1.00 5.32
C THR A 341 1.25 2.35 5.67
N ALA A 342 1.94 3.42 5.31
CA ALA A 342 1.36 4.75 5.30
C ALA A 342 1.64 5.45 3.96
N ARG A 343 0.58 5.74 3.20
CA ARG A 343 0.57 6.58 2.00
C ARG A 343 -0.23 7.83 2.34
N LEU A 344 0.48 8.91 2.68
CA LEU A 344 -0.08 10.16 3.20
C LEU A 344 0.07 11.25 2.15
N MET A 345 -0.98 12.04 1.94
CA MET A 345 -1.06 13.03 0.86
C MET A 345 -1.35 14.43 1.43
N PRO A 346 -0.34 15.17 1.92
CA PRO A 346 -0.52 16.59 2.20
C PRO A 346 -0.82 17.35 0.90
N ILE A 347 -1.94 18.12 0.89
CA ILE A 347 -2.42 18.82 -0.32
C ILE A 347 -2.05 20.29 -0.21
N PRO A 348 -1.13 20.82 -1.05
CA PRO A 348 -0.68 22.19 -0.98
C PRO A 348 -1.83 23.20 -0.97
N GLY A 349 -1.76 24.19 -0.09
CA GLY A 349 -2.73 25.28 0.01
C GLY A 349 -4.10 24.90 0.58
N LYS A 350 -4.33 23.64 0.97
CA LYS A 350 -5.60 23.22 1.59
C LYS A 350 -5.47 23.00 3.09
N GLU A 351 -6.50 23.43 3.81
CA GLU A 351 -6.65 23.23 5.25
C GLU A 351 -7.59 22.04 5.55
N ALA A 352 -7.59 21.59 6.81
CA ALA A 352 -8.51 20.55 7.25
C ALA A 352 -9.97 20.95 7.03
N GLY A 353 -10.77 20.06 6.45
CA GLY A 353 -12.18 20.29 6.09
C GLY A 353 -12.41 20.87 4.70
N GLU A 354 -11.38 21.32 4.00
CA GLU A 354 -11.52 21.76 2.61
C GLU A 354 -11.66 20.58 1.65
N ALA A 355 -12.41 20.79 0.56
CA ALA A 355 -12.67 19.75 -0.43
C ALA A 355 -11.42 19.43 -1.25
N THR A 356 -11.18 18.16 -1.54
CA THR A 356 -10.21 17.72 -2.54
C THR A 356 -10.82 17.89 -3.94
N ASP A 357 -9.97 17.99 -4.97
CA ASP A 357 -10.36 18.24 -6.36
C ASP A 357 -9.46 17.51 -7.37
N PHE A 358 -9.16 16.26 -7.08
CA PHE A 358 -8.39 15.41 -8.00
C PHE A 358 -9.19 15.12 -9.28
N ASP A 359 -8.54 15.26 -10.43
CA ASP A 359 -9.02 14.75 -11.73
C ASP A 359 -8.28 13.43 -12.05
N PHE A 360 -8.65 12.39 -11.33
CA PHE A 360 -8.03 11.07 -11.46
C PHE A 360 -9.10 9.98 -11.32
N ALA A 361 -9.20 9.12 -12.33
CA ALA A 361 -10.29 8.13 -12.45
C ALA A 361 -10.37 7.13 -11.27
N PHE A 362 -9.26 6.94 -10.55
CA PHE A 362 -9.18 6.04 -9.40
C PHE A 362 -9.43 6.73 -8.06
N PHE A 363 -9.76 8.05 -8.06
CA PHE A 363 -10.06 8.79 -6.83
C PHE A 363 -11.52 9.22 -6.75
N ALA A 364 -12.10 9.06 -5.57
CA ALA A 364 -13.29 9.75 -5.12
C ALA A 364 -12.85 10.98 -4.32
N ASN A 365 -13.31 12.17 -4.72
CA ASN A 365 -12.99 13.37 -3.97
C ASN A 365 -13.66 13.37 -2.59
N SER A 366 -12.95 13.93 -1.61
CA SER A 366 -13.32 13.94 -0.21
C SER A 366 -13.06 15.32 0.41
N ARG A 367 -12.75 15.37 1.69
CA ARG A 367 -12.19 16.52 2.39
C ARG A 367 -10.87 16.18 3.03
N VAL A 368 -10.00 17.17 3.14
CA VAL A 368 -8.74 17.09 3.86
C VAL A 368 -9.01 16.75 5.33
N LEU A 369 -8.40 15.69 5.83
CA LEU A 369 -8.57 15.21 7.20
C LEU A 369 -7.69 15.98 8.17
N ALA A 370 -8.23 16.31 9.34
CA ALA A 370 -7.44 16.95 10.40
C ALA A 370 -6.40 15.97 10.97
N LEU A 371 -5.14 16.40 11.03
CA LEU A 371 -4.07 15.69 11.72
C LEU A 371 -3.83 16.30 13.10
N ASN A 372 -4.28 15.62 14.15
CA ASN A 372 -4.05 16.04 15.54
C ASN A 372 -2.69 15.54 16.02
N SER A 373 -1.61 16.14 15.55
CA SER A 373 -0.24 15.76 15.85
C SER A 373 0.60 16.99 16.22
N GLN A 374 1.61 16.79 17.06
CA GLN A 374 2.61 17.78 17.42
C GLN A 374 4.00 17.12 17.41
N PRO A 375 5.08 17.87 17.19
CA PRO A 375 6.43 17.35 17.24
C PRO A 375 6.71 16.55 18.51
N LEU A 376 7.32 15.37 18.34
CA LEU A 376 7.79 14.56 19.46
C LEU A 376 8.92 15.27 20.22
N ARG A 377 9.10 14.86 21.48
CA ARG A 377 10.19 15.34 22.34
C ARG A 377 11.00 14.14 22.85
N ASP A 378 12.21 14.39 23.28
CA ASP A 378 13.06 13.36 23.86
C ASP A 378 12.32 12.55 24.97
N PRO A 379 12.48 11.21 24.98
CA PRO A 379 13.39 10.40 24.17
C PRO A 379 12.86 9.97 22.79
N LEU A 380 11.56 10.11 22.46
CA LEU A 380 10.97 9.62 21.21
C LEU A 380 11.42 10.43 19.97
N ALA A 381 12.03 11.59 20.14
CA ALA A 381 12.65 12.38 19.07
C ALA A 381 14.13 12.02 18.83
N GLY A 382 14.68 11.05 19.55
CA GLY A 382 16.08 10.63 19.44
C GLY A 382 16.38 9.84 18.17
N ASP A 383 17.64 9.38 18.05
CA ASP A 383 18.14 8.62 16.89
C ASP A 383 18.23 7.11 17.16
N GLU A 384 17.54 6.66 18.18
CA GLU A 384 17.56 5.27 18.62
C GLU A 384 16.66 4.38 17.77
N THR A 385 16.89 3.08 17.88
CA THR A 385 15.95 2.05 17.42
C THR A 385 15.06 1.64 18.59
N LEU A 386 13.75 1.77 18.42
CA LEU A 386 12.77 1.35 19.41
C LEU A 386 12.40 -0.13 19.20
N MET A 387 12.81 -0.97 20.14
CA MET A 387 12.47 -2.40 20.15
C MET A 387 11.19 -2.62 20.97
N LEU A 388 10.14 -3.12 20.34
CA LEU A 388 8.89 -3.49 21.00
C LEU A 388 8.65 -4.99 20.87
N GLU A 389 8.47 -5.67 21.99
CA GLU A 389 8.11 -7.09 21.96
C GLU A 389 6.68 -7.28 21.42
N THR A 390 6.49 -8.29 20.60
CA THR A 390 5.15 -8.73 20.17
C THR A 390 4.30 -9.14 21.39
N ILE A 391 3.00 -8.91 21.34
CA ILE A 391 2.07 -9.32 22.40
C ILE A 391 2.13 -10.84 22.54
N LYS A 392 2.60 -11.33 23.68
CA LYS A 392 2.52 -12.75 24.05
C LYS A 392 1.10 -13.06 24.50
N ARG A 393 0.41 -13.95 23.81
CA ARG A 393 -0.91 -14.48 24.21
C ARG A 393 -0.76 -15.85 24.80
#